data_c1b56899701b8fd4e4ba588ebbd869b9
#
_entry.id   c1b56899701b8fd4e4ba588ebbd869b9
#
_cell.length_a   1.000
_cell.length_b   1.000
_cell.length_c   1.000
_cell.angle_alpha   90.00
_cell.angle_beta   90.00
_cell.angle_gamma   90.00
#
_symmetry.space_group_name_H-M   'P 1'
#
loop_
_entity.id
_entity.type
_entity.pdbx_description
1 polymer ?
#
loop_
_entity_poly.entity_id
_entity_poly.type
_entity_poly.pdbx_seq_one_letter_code
_entity_poly.pdbx_strand_id
1 'polypeptide(L)'
;MKKKLLFCFGAVLLLLLAIVAYHRFQVQTKGLFFSLFPVYTSESVDQPILFNHIHHKEVAKLNCTFCHRYVEKYRVAGIPNIELCRVCHSTDAISKRPEALKVVKYVQEGKEISWKRMYELPAYVVFPHWIHVERGIDCSTCHGITGTSERPRKMVDSYRNYMEWCVDCHKKRGADVDCYTCHSS
;
A
#
# COMPACT_ATOMS: atom_id res chain seq x y z
N MET A 1 -1.03 17.87 -60.86
CA MET A 1 -1.31 16.88 -59.83
C MET A 1 -0.15 16.67 -58.85
N LYS A 2 1.11 16.55 -59.25
CA LYS A 2 2.27 16.30 -58.36
C LYS A 2 2.50 17.36 -57.28
N LYS A 3 2.30 18.69 -57.57
CA LYS A 3 2.49 19.75 -56.58
C LYS A 3 1.46 19.76 -55.43
N LYS A 4 0.19 19.39 -55.71
CA LYS A 4 -0.85 19.26 -54.65
C LYS A 4 -0.58 18.05 -53.73
N LEU A 5 -0.08 16.97 -54.29
CA LEU A 5 0.26 15.75 -53.52
C LEU A 5 1.46 16.02 -52.56
N LEU A 6 2.46 16.78 -53.05
CA LEU A 6 3.64 17.14 -52.24
C LEU A 6 3.25 18.06 -51.07
N PHE A 7 2.30 19.01 -51.32
CA PHE A 7 1.79 19.91 -50.27
C PHE A 7 0.99 19.15 -49.21
N CYS A 8 0.17 18.18 -49.60
CA CYS A 8 -0.56 17.34 -48.65
C CYS A 8 0.39 16.46 -47.81
N PHE A 9 1.44 15.88 -48.43
CA PHE A 9 2.46 15.12 -47.70
C PHE A 9 3.22 15.97 -46.68
N GLY A 10 3.58 17.23 -47.04
CA GLY A 10 4.24 18.14 -46.13
C GLY A 10 3.35 18.53 -44.96
N ALA A 11 2.06 18.76 -45.20
CA ALA A 11 1.11 19.11 -44.13
C ALA A 11 0.90 17.93 -43.15
N VAL A 12 0.80 16.71 -43.64
CA VAL A 12 0.67 15.51 -42.80
C VAL A 12 1.93 15.28 -41.97
N LEU A 13 3.11 15.46 -42.58
CA LEU A 13 4.38 15.31 -41.85
C LEU A 13 4.52 16.34 -40.72
N LEU A 14 4.17 17.61 -41.00
CA LEU A 14 4.17 18.66 -39.97
C LEU A 14 3.20 18.37 -38.83
N LEU A 15 2.01 17.83 -39.16
CA LEU A 15 1.04 17.43 -38.14
C LEU A 15 1.57 16.31 -37.23
N LEU A 16 2.19 15.30 -37.83
CA LEU A 16 2.80 14.20 -37.09
C LEU A 16 3.95 14.68 -36.19
N LEU A 17 4.79 15.58 -36.70
CA LEU A 17 5.86 16.17 -35.91
C LEU A 17 5.32 17.00 -34.74
N ALA A 18 4.24 17.76 -34.97
CA ALA A 18 3.57 18.52 -33.91
C ALA A 18 2.97 17.61 -32.84
N ILE A 19 2.35 16.50 -33.21
CA ILE A 19 1.81 15.50 -32.28
C ILE A 19 2.93 14.86 -31.46
N VAL A 20 4.03 14.48 -32.09
CA VAL A 20 5.19 13.91 -31.39
C VAL A 20 5.82 14.94 -30.42
N ALA A 21 5.96 16.18 -30.87
CA ALA A 21 6.48 17.26 -30.03
C ALA A 21 5.55 17.55 -28.83
N TYR A 22 4.24 17.57 -29.04
CA TYR A 22 3.24 17.72 -27.99
C TYR A 22 3.31 16.56 -26.96
N HIS A 23 3.40 15.33 -27.44
CA HIS A 23 3.56 14.16 -26.56
C HIS A 23 4.87 14.21 -25.76
N ARG A 24 5.97 14.57 -26.40
CA ARG A 24 7.26 14.77 -25.72
C ARG A 24 7.19 15.87 -24.66
N PHE A 25 6.57 17.00 -25.00
CA PHE A 25 6.35 18.10 -24.07
C PHE A 25 5.49 17.68 -22.87
N GLN A 26 4.41 16.95 -23.08
CA GLN A 26 3.56 16.41 -22.00
C GLN A 26 4.31 15.45 -21.08
N VAL A 27 5.15 14.57 -21.64
CA VAL A 27 5.97 13.64 -20.85
C VAL A 27 7.03 14.42 -20.05
N GLN A 28 7.64 15.43 -20.65
CA GLN A 28 8.71 16.20 -20.02
C GLN A 28 8.16 17.15 -18.94
N THR A 29 6.99 17.77 -19.16
CA THR A 29 6.34 18.62 -18.14
C THR A 29 5.81 17.80 -16.97
N LYS A 30 5.29 16.58 -17.19
CA LYS A 30 4.95 15.66 -16.09
C LYS A 30 6.19 15.29 -15.29
N GLY A 31 7.31 14.98 -15.92
CA GLY A 31 8.58 14.70 -15.25
C GLY A 31 9.12 15.90 -14.48
N LEU A 32 9.04 17.11 -15.04
CA LEU A 32 9.49 18.35 -14.39
C LEU A 32 8.55 18.74 -13.23
N PHE A 33 7.24 18.57 -13.39
CA PHE A 33 6.26 18.81 -12.33
C PHE A 33 6.46 17.85 -11.14
N PHE A 34 6.76 16.58 -11.40
CA PHE A 34 7.14 15.62 -10.38
C PHE A 34 8.49 15.92 -9.72
N SER A 35 9.42 16.59 -10.43
CA SER A 35 10.72 16.98 -9.88
C SER A 35 10.67 18.24 -9.02
N LEU A 36 9.71 19.13 -9.27
CA LEU A 36 9.53 20.38 -8.50
C LEU A 36 8.71 20.20 -7.21
N PHE A 37 7.91 19.14 -7.15
CA PHE A 37 7.23 18.73 -5.92
C PHE A 37 7.95 17.48 -5.41
N PRO A 38 8.53 17.51 -4.20
CA PRO A 38 9.13 16.31 -3.64
C PRO A 38 8.04 15.23 -3.63
N VAL A 39 8.21 14.26 -4.53
CA VAL A 39 7.51 12.99 -4.41
C VAL A 39 7.95 12.49 -3.04
N TYR A 40 7.05 12.47 -2.09
CA TYR A 40 7.28 11.78 -0.84
C TYR A 40 7.59 10.33 -1.22
N THR A 41 8.88 10.04 -1.37
CA THR A 41 9.36 8.68 -1.47
C THR A 41 8.81 7.98 -0.24
N SER A 42 8.13 6.87 -0.44
CA SER A 42 7.61 6.05 0.64
C SER A 42 8.78 5.73 1.57
N GLU A 43 8.93 6.49 2.65
CA GLU A 43 9.97 6.25 3.63
C GLU A 43 9.72 4.86 4.21
N SER A 44 10.69 3.98 4.01
CA SER A 44 10.68 2.69 4.70
C SER A 44 10.79 2.97 6.19
N VAL A 45 9.84 2.47 6.96
CA VAL A 45 9.87 2.60 8.41
C VAL A 45 10.74 1.48 8.98
N ASP A 46 11.83 1.85 9.66
CA ASP A 46 12.65 0.86 10.34
C ASP A 46 11.89 0.25 11.51
N GLN A 47 11.52 -1.00 11.36
CA GLN A 47 10.85 -1.79 12.37
C GLN A 47 11.87 -2.48 13.31
N PRO A 48 11.50 -2.77 14.56
CA PRO A 48 12.38 -3.49 15.49
C PRO A 48 12.81 -4.86 14.96
N ILE A 49 11.95 -5.48 14.15
CA ILE A 49 12.15 -6.77 13.49
C ILE A 49 11.72 -6.61 12.04
N LEU A 50 12.53 -7.08 11.11
CA LEU A 50 12.18 -7.14 9.69
C LEU A 50 11.22 -8.32 9.44
N PHE A 51 9.94 -8.10 9.73
CA PHE A 51 8.91 -9.12 9.62
C PHE A 51 8.57 -9.41 8.15
N ASN A 52 8.64 -10.66 7.76
CA ASN A 52 8.35 -11.10 6.40
C ASN A 52 6.96 -11.74 6.30
N HIS A 53 5.98 -10.97 5.84
CA HIS A 53 4.60 -11.44 5.65
C HIS A 53 4.50 -12.57 4.62
N ILE A 54 5.26 -12.50 3.51
CA ILE A 54 5.24 -13.55 2.47
C ILE A 54 5.65 -14.88 3.06
N HIS A 55 6.72 -14.91 3.86
CA HIS A 55 7.17 -16.14 4.45
C HIS A 55 6.09 -16.79 5.36
N HIS A 56 5.41 -15.97 6.15
CA HIS A 56 4.33 -16.46 7.01
C HIS A 56 3.10 -16.91 6.19
N LYS A 57 2.76 -16.20 5.13
CA LYS A 57 1.63 -16.53 4.27
C LYS A 57 1.93 -17.74 3.38
N GLU A 58 3.05 -17.76 2.68
CA GLU A 58 3.31 -18.76 1.64
C GLU A 58 3.98 -20.03 2.18
N VAL A 59 4.85 -19.91 3.18
CA VAL A 59 5.57 -21.05 3.77
C VAL A 59 4.82 -21.59 4.97
N ALA A 60 4.48 -20.73 5.94
CA ALA A 60 3.75 -21.18 7.14
C ALA A 60 2.23 -21.32 6.89
N LYS A 61 1.71 -20.91 5.71
CA LYS A 61 0.30 -21.00 5.31
C LYS A 61 -0.66 -20.31 6.26
N LEU A 62 -0.22 -19.23 6.89
CA LEU A 62 -1.04 -18.41 7.77
C LEU A 62 -1.83 -17.38 6.96
N ASN A 63 -3.13 -17.24 7.24
CA ASN A 63 -3.95 -16.19 6.68
C ASN A 63 -3.78 -14.86 7.45
N CYS A 64 -4.22 -13.75 6.87
CA CYS A 64 -4.05 -12.42 7.47
C CYS A 64 -4.77 -12.32 8.82
N THR A 65 -5.95 -12.91 8.95
CA THR A 65 -6.79 -12.86 10.15
C THR A 65 -6.24 -13.69 11.31
N PHE A 66 -5.29 -14.59 11.05
CA PHE A 66 -4.61 -15.33 12.11
C PHE A 66 -3.85 -14.36 13.04
N CYS A 67 -3.18 -13.36 12.47
CA CYS A 67 -2.44 -12.37 13.22
C CYS A 67 -3.26 -11.09 13.47
N HIS A 68 -4.02 -10.62 12.48
CA HIS A 68 -4.85 -9.42 12.56
C HIS A 68 -6.28 -9.75 12.96
N ARG A 69 -6.46 -10.32 14.16
CA ARG A 69 -7.73 -10.92 14.63
C ARG A 69 -8.90 -9.94 14.74
N TYR A 70 -8.60 -8.65 14.84
CA TYR A 70 -9.64 -7.64 15.06
C TYR A 70 -10.21 -7.09 13.76
N VAL A 71 -9.60 -7.41 12.61
CA VAL A 71 -9.97 -6.86 11.31
C VAL A 71 -11.41 -7.18 10.89
N GLU A 72 -11.95 -8.31 11.32
CA GLU A 72 -13.32 -8.75 10.99
C GLU A 72 -14.39 -8.17 11.92
N LYS A 73 -14.02 -7.53 13.03
CA LYS A 73 -14.97 -7.10 14.05
C LYS A 73 -14.82 -5.63 14.46
N TYR A 74 -13.66 -5.04 14.23
CA TYR A 74 -13.33 -3.72 14.73
C TYR A 74 -12.81 -2.79 13.63
N ARG A 75 -12.78 -1.50 13.93
CA ARG A 75 -12.23 -0.49 13.02
C ARG A 75 -10.74 -0.70 12.75
N VAL A 76 -9.99 -1.14 13.75
CA VAL A 76 -8.54 -1.33 13.69
C VAL A 76 -8.24 -2.82 13.62
N ALA A 77 -7.41 -3.22 12.66
CA ALA A 77 -7.00 -4.61 12.46
C ALA A 77 -6.21 -5.20 13.66
N GLY A 78 -5.55 -4.31 14.40
CA GLY A 78 -4.67 -4.69 15.50
C GLY A 78 -3.33 -5.27 15.01
N ILE A 79 -2.40 -5.34 15.95
CA ILE A 79 -1.12 -6.02 15.79
C ILE A 79 -1.08 -7.14 16.85
N PRO A 80 -0.63 -8.35 16.49
CA PRO A 80 -0.58 -9.46 17.45
C PRO A 80 0.41 -9.15 18.57
N ASN A 81 0.06 -9.57 19.78
CA ASN A 81 0.95 -9.55 20.92
C ASN A 81 2.03 -10.64 20.81
N ILE A 82 3.03 -10.59 21.66
CA ILE A 82 4.16 -11.53 21.68
C ILE A 82 3.72 -12.98 21.94
N GLU A 83 2.63 -13.17 22.67
CA GLU A 83 2.11 -14.50 22.97
C GLU A 83 1.67 -15.27 21.72
N LEU A 84 1.16 -14.56 20.71
CA LEU A 84 0.86 -15.21 19.42
C LEU A 84 2.14 -15.66 18.72
N CYS A 85 3.21 -14.88 18.79
CA CYS A 85 4.50 -15.24 18.22
C CYS A 85 5.10 -16.45 18.94
N ARG A 86 4.92 -16.53 20.26
CA ARG A 86 5.38 -17.62 21.13
C ARG A 86 4.90 -19.00 20.67
N VAL A 87 3.70 -19.10 20.10
CA VAL A 87 3.12 -20.36 19.63
C VAL A 87 4.09 -21.13 18.73
N CYS A 88 4.85 -20.40 17.89
CA CYS A 88 5.81 -20.99 16.96
C CYS A 88 7.27 -20.62 17.27
N HIS A 89 7.51 -19.45 17.85
CA HIS A 89 8.85 -18.89 18.12
C HIS A 89 9.28 -19.01 19.60
N SER A 90 8.90 -20.09 20.28
CA SER A 90 9.35 -20.33 21.66
C SER A 90 10.83 -20.72 21.76
N THR A 91 11.38 -21.31 20.69
CA THR A 91 12.78 -21.70 20.54
C THR A 91 13.28 -21.40 19.15
N ASP A 92 14.58 -21.58 18.89
CA ASP A 92 15.21 -21.44 17.59
C ASP A 92 14.97 -22.64 16.64
N ALA A 93 14.19 -23.62 17.07
CA ALA A 93 13.94 -24.85 16.30
C ALA A 93 13.23 -24.58 14.97
N ILE A 94 12.32 -23.59 14.95
CA ILE A 94 11.52 -23.31 13.75
C ILE A 94 12.30 -22.50 12.69
N SER A 95 13.27 -21.67 13.10
CA SER A 95 14.06 -20.85 12.19
C SER A 95 15.36 -20.38 12.83
N LYS A 96 16.46 -20.49 12.08
CA LYS A 96 17.78 -19.94 12.44
C LYS A 96 18.04 -18.56 11.81
N ARG A 97 17.05 -17.95 11.16
CA ARG A 97 17.22 -16.62 10.56
C ARG A 97 17.40 -15.56 11.65
N PRO A 98 18.28 -14.57 11.48
CA PRO A 98 18.58 -13.56 12.48
C PRO A 98 17.33 -12.85 13.04
N GLU A 99 16.38 -12.49 12.16
CA GLU A 99 15.16 -11.82 12.58
C GLU A 99 14.22 -12.73 13.39
N ALA A 100 14.15 -14.03 13.08
CA ALA A 100 13.42 -15.02 13.87
C ALA A 100 14.05 -15.21 15.26
N LEU A 101 15.38 -15.20 15.35
CA LEU A 101 16.08 -15.30 16.64
C LEU A 101 15.83 -14.07 17.52
N LYS A 102 15.65 -12.87 16.94
CA LYS A 102 15.20 -11.71 17.69
C LYS A 102 13.82 -11.95 18.30
N VAL A 103 12.87 -12.53 17.53
CA VAL A 103 11.53 -12.86 18.05
C VAL A 103 11.64 -13.82 19.22
N VAL A 104 12.43 -14.88 19.10
CA VAL A 104 12.68 -15.84 20.19
C VAL A 104 13.18 -15.13 21.45
N LYS A 105 14.10 -14.17 21.31
CA LYS A 105 14.60 -13.37 22.43
C LYS A 105 13.47 -12.56 23.10
N TYR A 106 12.65 -11.85 22.33
CA TYR A 106 11.49 -11.12 22.86
C TYR A 106 10.52 -12.05 23.61
N VAL A 107 10.26 -13.25 23.05
CA VAL A 107 9.42 -14.28 23.65
C VAL A 107 9.98 -14.76 24.98
N GLN A 108 11.29 -15.04 25.05
CA GLN A 108 11.96 -15.52 26.26
C GLN A 108 12.00 -14.44 27.36
N GLU A 109 12.17 -13.18 26.97
CA GLU A 109 12.16 -12.04 27.88
C GLU A 109 10.74 -11.61 28.31
N GLY A 110 9.69 -12.16 27.68
CA GLY A 110 8.30 -11.74 27.92
C GLY A 110 8.04 -10.28 27.53
N LYS A 111 8.77 -9.75 26.55
CA LYS A 111 8.66 -8.36 26.13
C LYS A 111 7.84 -8.26 24.86
N GLU A 112 6.99 -7.23 24.79
CA GLU A 112 6.27 -6.89 23.57
C GLU A 112 7.20 -6.24 22.54
N ILE A 113 6.94 -6.50 21.25
CA ILE A 113 7.65 -5.87 20.15
C ILE A 113 7.03 -4.49 19.90
N SER A 114 7.82 -3.43 20.07
CA SER A 114 7.37 -2.05 19.88
C SER A 114 7.28 -1.70 18.38
N TRP A 115 6.27 -2.26 17.71
CA TRP A 115 6.02 -2.01 16.31
C TRP A 115 5.72 -0.54 16.03
N LYS A 116 6.32 0.01 14.98
CA LYS A 116 6.01 1.34 14.50
C LYS A 116 4.80 1.29 13.57
N ARG A 117 3.83 2.18 13.79
CA ARG A 117 2.63 2.26 12.95
C ARG A 117 3.00 2.71 11.53
N MET A 118 2.52 1.95 10.55
CA MET A 118 2.78 2.20 9.13
C MET A 118 1.70 3.06 8.48
N TYR A 119 0.45 2.83 8.88
CA TYR A 119 -0.72 3.46 8.29
C TYR A 119 -1.48 4.22 9.36
N GLU A 120 -1.74 5.49 9.08
CA GLU A 120 -2.51 6.34 9.96
C GLU A 120 -3.41 7.23 9.11
N LEU A 121 -4.69 7.19 9.42
CA LEU A 121 -5.67 8.12 8.84
C LEU A 121 -5.85 9.29 9.80
N PRO A 122 -6.16 10.48 9.30
CA PRO A 122 -6.53 11.61 10.14
C PRO A 122 -7.67 11.23 11.11
N ALA A 123 -7.67 11.81 12.30
CA ALA A 123 -8.63 11.45 13.36
C ALA A 123 -10.09 11.64 12.94
N TYR A 124 -10.35 12.58 12.03
CA TYR A 124 -11.67 12.85 11.47
C TYR A 124 -12.09 11.87 10.36
N VAL A 125 -11.24 10.91 9.97
CA VAL A 125 -11.58 9.87 8.99
C VAL A 125 -11.97 8.59 9.70
N VAL A 126 -13.18 8.14 9.45
CA VAL A 126 -13.71 6.87 9.96
C VAL A 126 -13.55 5.79 8.92
N PHE A 127 -12.67 4.83 9.17
CA PHE A 127 -12.48 3.68 8.31
C PHE A 127 -12.69 2.37 9.08
N PRO A 128 -13.82 1.68 8.89
CA PRO A 128 -14.07 0.39 9.51
C PRO A 128 -13.56 -0.76 8.63
N HIS A 129 -12.49 -1.43 9.04
CA HIS A 129 -11.98 -2.61 8.33
C HIS A 129 -13.04 -3.69 8.13
N TRP A 130 -13.83 -3.97 9.18
CA TRP A 130 -14.78 -5.07 9.20
C TRP A 130 -15.81 -4.99 8.07
N ILE A 131 -16.31 -3.79 7.71
CA ILE A 131 -17.25 -3.63 6.59
C ILE A 131 -16.60 -4.05 5.27
N HIS A 132 -15.35 -3.68 5.04
CA HIS A 132 -14.64 -4.00 3.81
C HIS A 132 -14.33 -5.49 3.71
N VAL A 133 -13.97 -6.12 4.82
CA VAL A 133 -13.75 -7.57 4.91
C VAL A 133 -15.04 -8.35 4.68
N GLU A 134 -16.14 -7.92 5.30
CA GLU A 134 -17.47 -8.53 5.11
C GLU A 134 -17.95 -8.44 3.65
N ARG A 135 -17.58 -7.38 2.94
CA ARG A 135 -17.86 -7.22 1.50
C ARG A 135 -16.90 -8.02 0.60
N GLY A 136 -16.07 -8.87 1.15
CA GLY A 136 -15.15 -9.74 0.43
C GLY A 136 -14.03 -9.00 -0.28
N ILE A 137 -13.65 -7.82 0.20
CA ILE A 137 -12.52 -7.07 -0.35
C ILE A 137 -11.23 -7.69 0.17
N ASP A 138 -10.41 -8.19 -0.75
CA ASP A 138 -9.10 -8.78 -0.40
C ASP A 138 -8.18 -7.74 0.22
N CYS A 139 -7.42 -8.16 1.24
CA CYS A 139 -6.48 -7.30 1.96
C CYS A 139 -5.46 -6.65 1.05
N SER A 140 -5.00 -7.37 0.02
CA SER A 140 -4.03 -6.90 -0.95
C SER A 140 -4.56 -5.77 -1.84
N THR A 141 -5.88 -5.62 -1.97
CA THR A 141 -6.51 -4.51 -2.70
C THR A 141 -6.09 -3.16 -2.11
N CYS A 142 -6.00 -3.09 -0.77
CA CYS A 142 -5.63 -1.89 -0.05
C CYS A 142 -4.16 -1.88 0.38
N HIS A 143 -3.63 -3.01 0.83
CA HIS A 143 -2.29 -3.12 1.38
C HIS A 143 -1.25 -3.61 0.36
N GLY A 144 -1.66 -3.83 -0.89
CA GLY A 144 -0.78 -4.38 -1.92
C GLY A 144 -0.29 -5.78 -1.57
N ILE A 145 0.74 -6.24 -2.24
CA ILE A 145 1.42 -7.49 -1.89
C ILE A 145 2.31 -7.19 -0.68
N THR A 146 1.73 -7.28 0.51
CA THR A 146 2.45 -7.12 1.76
C THR A 146 3.50 -8.21 1.86
N GLY A 147 4.78 -7.80 1.89
CA GLY A 147 5.86 -8.73 2.14
C GLY A 147 6.78 -9.07 0.98
N THR A 148 6.68 -8.38 -0.16
CA THR A 148 7.72 -8.47 -1.21
C THR A 148 9.02 -7.78 -0.81
N SER A 149 8.99 -6.95 0.24
CA SER A 149 10.19 -6.31 0.78
C SER A 149 10.29 -6.56 2.28
N GLU A 150 11.49 -6.77 2.75
CA GLU A 150 11.81 -6.83 4.19
C GLU A 150 11.48 -5.52 4.91
N ARG A 151 11.29 -4.44 4.16
CA ARG A 151 10.90 -3.14 4.67
C ARG A 151 9.48 -2.82 4.23
N PRO A 152 8.52 -2.76 5.14
CA PRO A 152 7.17 -2.38 4.81
C PRO A 152 7.15 -0.95 4.29
N ARG A 153 6.47 -0.74 3.17
CA ARG A 153 6.29 0.57 2.56
C ARG A 153 4.90 1.10 2.89
N LYS A 154 4.78 2.40 3.04
CA LYS A 154 3.47 3.05 3.11
C LYS A 154 2.71 2.80 1.81
N MET A 155 1.43 2.52 1.90
CA MET A 155 0.61 2.07 0.79
C MET A 155 0.39 3.13 -0.28
N VAL A 156 0.40 4.40 0.08
CA VAL A 156 0.16 5.53 -0.82
C VAL A 156 1.18 6.63 -0.55
N ASP A 157 1.86 7.04 -1.61
CA ASP A 157 2.99 7.99 -1.53
C ASP A 157 2.58 9.44 -1.27
N SER A 158 1.29 9.76 -1.19
CA SER A 158 0.86 11.11 -0.85
C SER A 158 -0.53 11.15 -0.21
N TYR A 159 -0.67 11.92 0.85
CA TYR A 159 -1.93 12.24 1.52
C TYR A 159 -3.00 12.82 0.58
N ARG A 160 -2.60 13.46 -0.51
CA ARG A 160 -3.53 14.04 -1.49
C ARG A 160 -4.37 13.00 -2.23
N ASN A 161 -3.87 11.77 -2.38
CA ASN A 161 -4.52 10.75 -3.20
C ASN A 161 -5.31 9.72 -2.37
N TYR A 162 -5.26 9.77 -1.04
CA TYR A 162 -5.99 8.80 -0.20
C TYR A 162 -7.50 8.92 -0.40
N MET A 163 -8.06 10.13 -0.29
CA MET A 163 -9.48 10.33 -0.44
C MET A 163 -9.97 9.97 -1.84
N GLU A 164 -9.26 10.44 -2.88
CA GLU A 164 -9.59 10.13 -4.27
C GLU A 164 -9.56 8.62 -4.54
N TRP A 165 -8.58 7.93 -4.01
CA TRP A 165 -8.44 6.49 -4.17
C TRP A 165 -9.60 5.71 -3.53
N CYS A 166 -10.02 6.08 -2.32
CA CYS A 166 -11.18 5.52 -1.66
C CYS A 166 -12.47 5.82 -2.44
N VAL A 167 -12.66 7.07 -2.82
CA VAL A 167 -13.85 7.54 -3.58
C VAL A 167 -13.95 6.85 -4.94
N ASP A 168 -12.84 6.67 -5.65
CA ASP A 168 -12.81 5.97 -6.93
C ASP A 168 -13.23 4.49 -6.79
N CYS A 169 -12.74 3.81 -5.76
CA CYS A 169 -13.14 2.44 -5.48
C CYS A 169 -14.64 2.35 -5.15
N HIS A 170 -15.14 3.24 -4.28
CA HIS A 170 -16.53 3.33 -3.90
C HIS A 170 -17.44 3.58 -5.13
N LYS A 171 -17.10 4.55 -5.98
CA LYS A 171 -17.83 4.80 -7.23
C LYS A 171 -17.87 3.57 -8.14
N LYS A 172 -16.74 2.90 -8.34
CA LYS A 172 -16.64 1.70 -9.20
C LYS A 172 -17.46 0.53 -8.66
N ARG A 173 -17.66 0.47 -7.34
CA ARG A 173 -18.40 -0.60 -6.67
C ARG A 173 -19.85 -0.22 -6.31
N GLY A 174 -20.29 0.97 -6.65
CA GLY A 174 -21.62 1.49 -6.26
C GLY A 174 -21.79 1.64 -4.76
N ALA A 175 -20.68 1.86 -4.04
CA ALA A 175 -20.70 2.14 -2.60
C ALA A 175 -20.89 3.64 -2.36
N ASP A 176 -21.31 3.98 -1.14
CA ASP A 176 -21.59 5.35 -0.75
C ASP A 176 -20.34 6.23 -0.79
N VAL A 177 -20.50 7.45 -1.30
CA VAL A 177 -19.47 8.48 -1.42
C VAL A 177 -19.85 9.79 -0.73
N ASP A 178 -20.89 9.77 0.13
CA ASP A 178 -21.25 10.92 0.94
C ASP A 178 -20.12 11.29 1.91
N CYS A 179 -19.94 12.59 2.12
CA CYS A 179 -18.84 13.09 2.95
C CYS A 179 -18.87 12.50 4.37
N TYR A 180 -20.06 12.41 4.96
CA TYR A 180 -20.24 11.92 6.34
C TYR A 180 -20.13 10.41 6.49
N THR A 181 -20.12 9.66 5.40
CA THR A 181 -19.82 8.21 5.44
C THR A 181 -18.40 7.94 5.90
N CYS A 182 -17.48 8.83 5.56
CA CYS A 182 -16.05 8.69 5.85
C CYS A 182 -15.53 9.74 6.84
N HIS A 183 -16.19 10.88 6.98
CA HIS A 183 -15.74 11.97 7.84
C HIS A 183 -16.72 12.14 9.03
N SER A 184 -16.17 12.04 10.25
CA SER A 184 -16.91 12.43 11.45
C SER A 184 -16.78 13.93 11.68
N SER A 185 -17.90 14.59 11.99
CA SER A 185 -17.96 15.96 12.52
C SER A 185 -17.33 16.02 13.91
#